data_ab77f63a83eca8b0322740eb7878e164
#
_entry.id   ab77f63a83eca8b0322740eb7878e164
#
_cell.length_a   1.000
_cell.length_b   1.000
_cell.length_c   1.000
_cell.angle_alpha   90.00
_cell.angle_beta   90.00
_cell.angle_gamma   90.00
#
_symmetry.space_group_name_H-M   'P 1'
#
loop_
_entity.id
_entity.type
_entity.pdbx_description
1 polymer ?
#
loop_
_entity_poly.entity_id
_entity_poly.type
_entity_poly.pdbx_seq_one_letter_code
_entity_poly.pdbx_strand_id
1 'polypeptide(L)'
;HNPHGYSVAGANRKTLFNKPLPSKGSIADVTKNLKRFKKKKDKHFFLQCDQHNFMEADARIVWNPYFSVTGADGSFKIDGIPAGKYKVVAWHPYAGEASAEVTVGDGEAKQNFEIK
;
A
#
# COMPACT_ATOMS: atom_id res chain seq x y z
N HIS A 1 -9.22 20.82 0.36
CA HIS A 1 -8.23 19.82 0.78
C HIS A 1 -6.97 19.92 -0.07
N ASN A 2 -5.83 19.68 0.56
CA ASN A 2 -4.53 19.60 -0.10
C ASN A 2 -3.86 18.27 0.24
N PRO A 3 -4.14 17.21 -0.52
CA PRO A 3 -3.45 15.95 -0.31
C PRO A 3 -1.95 16.12 -0.56
N HIS A 4 -1.17 15.85 0.46
CA HIS A 4 0.29 15.94 0.47
C HIS A 4 0.84 14.53 0.66
N GLY A 5 1.51 14.02 -0.35
CA GLY A 5 2.12 12.69 -0.32
C GLY A 5 3.60 12.77 0.02
N TYR A 6 4.03 11.91 0.93
CA TYR A 6 5.42 11.83 1.38
C TYR A 6 5.96 10.42 1.15
N SER A 7 7.16 10.31 0.61
CA SER A 7 7.90 9.05 0.72
C SER A 7 8.47 8.95 2.13
N VAL A 8 8.42 7.76 2.71
CA VAL A 8 8.90 7.50 4.06
C VAL A 8 10.11 6.59 3.98
N ALA A 9 11.21 6.99 4.60
CA ALA A 9 12.42 6.19 4.72
C ALA A 9 12.93 6.34 6.16
N GLY A 10 12.53 5.42 7.02
CA GLY A 10 12.76 5.53 8.45
C GLY A 10 12.09 6.77 9.03
N ALA A 11 12.87 7.65 9.67
CA ALA A 11 12.36 8.91 10.22
C ALA A 11 12.29 10.04 9.17
N ASN A 12 12.79 9.81 7.97
CA ASN A 12 12.83 10.83 6.92
C ASN A 12 11.59 10.79 6.06
N ARG A 13 11.05 11.98 5.79
CA ARG A 13 9.91 12.15 4.89
C ARG A 13 10.29 13.14 3.79
N LYS A 14 10.02 12.78 2.55
CA LYS A 14 10.22 13.65 1.40
C LYS A 14 8.90 13.83 0.65
N THR A 15 8.60 15.05 0.27
CA THR A 15 7.41 15.35 -0.52
C THR A 15 7.49 14.66 -1.88
N LEU A 16 6.47 13.87 -2.19
CA LEU A 16 6.24 13.29 -3.52
C LEU A 16 5.35 14.18 -4.36
N PHE A 17 4.30 14.69 -3.74
CA PHE A 17 3.36 15.60 -4.37
C PHE A 17 2.61 16.40 -3.32
N ASN A 18 2.11 17.55 -3.74
CA ASN A 18 1.14 18.35 -3.00
C ASN A 18 0.18 18.95 -4.03
N LYS A 19 -1.05 18.49 -4.07
CA LYS A 19 -2.03 18.86 -5.08
C LYS A 19 -3.27 19.47 -4.42
N PRO A 20 -3.71 20.65 -4.85
CA PRO A 20 -4.94 21.22 -4.31
C PRO A 20 -6.17 20.50 -4.87
N LEU A 21 -7.17 20.34 -4.01
CA LEU A 21 -8.50 19.89 -4.39
C LEU A 21 -9.49 20.98 -3.98
N PRO A 22 -9.73 21.96 -4.85
CA PRO A 22 -10.43 23.19 -4.45
C PRO A 22 -11.93 23.02 -4.26
N SER A 23 -12.53 21.99 -4.83
CA SER A 23 -13.99 21.79 -4.76
C SER A 23 -14.35 20.31 -4.71
N LYS A 24 -15.59 20.05 -4.31
CA LYS A 24 -16.14 18.70 -4.32
C LYS A 24 -16.06 18.11 -5.74
N GLY A 25 -15.57 16.87 -5.83
CA GLY A 25 -15.38 16.19 -7.10
C GLY A 25 -14.05 16.47 -7.80
N SER A 26 -13.21 17.34 -7.24
CA SER A 26 -11.85 17.56 -7.77
C SER A 26 -11.03 16.28 -7.74
N ILE A 27 -10.21 16.06 -8.76
CA ILE A 27 -9.34 14.90 -8.91
C ILE A 27 -7.92 15.39 -9.18
N ALA A 28 -6.95 14.77 -8.49
CA ALA A 28 -5.53 14.99 -8.76
C ALA A 28 -4.89 13.67 -9.16
N ASP A 29 -4.32 13.63 -10.37
CA ASP A 29 -3.58 12.46 -10.86
C ASP A 29 -2.11 12.57 -10.40
N VAL A 30 -1.68 11.61 -9.58
CA VAL A 30 -0.33 11.56 -9.02
C VAL A 30 0.51 10.43 -9.59
N THR A 31 0.08 9.81 -10.67
CA THR A 31 0.75 8.66 -11.29
C THR A 31 2.24 8.94 -11.57
N LYS A 32 2.54 10.10 -12.14
CA LYS A 32 3.93 10.49 -12.45
C LYS A 32 4.78 10.63 -11.20
N ASN A 33 4.21 11.13 -10.13
CA ASN A 33 4.89 11.31 -8.85
C ASN A 33 5.23 9.95 -8.22
N LEU A 34 4.34 8.97 -8.36
CA LEU A 34 4.52 7.63 -7.80
C LEU A 34 5.54 6.80 -8.58
N LYS A 35 5.85 7.15 -9.82
CA LYS A 35 6.90 6.48 -10.60
C LYS A 35 8.28 6.52 -9.95
N ARG A 36 8.50 7.48 -9.05
CA ARG A 36 9.75 7.57 -8.27
C ARG A 36 10.02 6.34 -7.41
N PHE A 37 8.99 5.56 -7.09
CA PHE A 37 9.12 4.34 -6.29
C PHE A 37 9.75 3.16 -7.04
N LYS A 38 9.91 3.21 -8.35
CA LYS A 38 10.51 2.13 -9.13
C LYS A 38 11.89 1.71 -8.63
N LYS A 39 12.69 2.66 -8.17
CA LYS A 39 14.07 2.44 -7.74
C LYS A 39 14.24 2.41 -6.22
N LYS A 40 13.16 2.51 -5.46
CA LYS A 40 13.24 2.57 -4.00
C LYS A 40 12.98 1.20 -3.39
N LYS A 41 13.73 0.87 -2.34
CA LYS A 41 13.52 -0.34 -1.55
C LYS A 41 12.24 -0.24 -0.75
N ASP A 42 11.99 0.91 -0.17
CA ASP A 42 10.78 1.17 0.59
C ASP A 42 9.66 1.60 -0.34
N LYS A 43 8.56 0.86 -0.31
CA LYS A 43 7.38 1.08 -1.16
C LYS A 43 6.22 1.70 -0.37
N HIS A 44 6.52 2.34 0.73
CA HIS A 44 5.55 2.96 1.62
C HIS A 44 5.49 4.47 1.38
N PHE A 45 4.29 5.04 1.26
CA PHE A 45 4.12 6.47 1.33
C PHE A 45 3.00 6.86 2.28
N PHE A 46 3.10 8.07 2.80
CA PHE A 46 2.15 8.65 3.75
C PHE A 46 1.41 9.79 3.08
N LEU A 47 0.10 9.81 3.24
CA LEU A 47 -0.78 10.83 2.69
C LEU A 47 -1.40 11.63 3.82
N GLN A 48 -1.32 12.96 3.75
CA GLN A 48 -1.90 13.85 4.74
C GLN A 48 -2.47 15.08 4.04
N CYS A 49 -3.57 15.61 4.57
CA CYS A 49 -4.09 16.89 4.11
C CYS A 49 -3.40 18.03 4.87
N ASP A 50 -2.82 19.00 4.15
CA ASP A 50 -2.15 20.14 4.80
C ASP A 50 -3.10 21.02 5.59
N GLN A 51 -4.38 21.04 5.21
CA GLN A 51 -5.40 21.85 5.88
C GLN A 51 -6.03 21.14 7.07
N HIS A 52 -5.98 19.81 7.08
CA HIS A 52 -6.61 18.97 8.10
C HIS A 52 -5.63 17.84 8.48
N ASN A 53 -4.72 18.12 9.37
CA ASN A 53 -3.65 17.17 9.72
C ASN A 53 -4.13 15.87 10.39
N PHE A 54 -5.39 15.81 10.80
CA PHE A 54 -6.03 14.57 11.25
C PHE A 54 -6.49 13.66 10.10
N MET A 55 -6.53 14.19 8.85
CA MET A 55 -6.85 13.41 7.66
C MET A 55 -5.58 12.82 7.08
N GLU A 56 -5.36 11.54 7.37
CA GLU A 56 -4.13 10.86 6.97
C GLU A 56 -4.41 9.41 6.55
N ALA A 57 -3.54 8.90 5.71
CA ALA A 57 -3.57 7.51 5.27
C ALA A 57 -2.17 7.05 4.91
N ASP A 58 -1.95 5.76 5.01
CA ASP A 58 -0.73 5.10 4.56
C ASP A 58 -1.03 4.27 3.32
N ALA A 59 -0.06 4.17 2.42
CA ALA A 59 -0.21 3.40 1.20
C ALA A 59 1.06 2.61 0.91
N ARG A 60 0.87 1.44 0.34
CA ARG A 60 1.95 0.58 -0.12
C ARG A 60 1.92 0.49 -1.63
N ILE A 61 3.05 0.74 -2.27
CA ILE A 61 3.20 0.57 -3.71
C ILE A 61 3.47 -0.90 -3.99
N VAL A 62 2.70 -1.48 -4.90
CA VAL A 62 2.88 -2.85 -5.35
C VAL A 62 3.28 -2.85 -6.82
N TRP A 63 4.00 -3.89 -7.24
CA TRP A 63 4.59 -3.99 -8.58
C TRP A 63 3.97 -5.11 -9.43
N ASN A 64 2.93 -5.75 -8.93
CA ASN A 64 2.18 -6.79 -9.63
C ASN A 64 0.72 -6.71 -9.23
N PRO A 65 -0.19 -7.40 -9.95
CA PRO A 65 -1.62 -7.32 -9.67
C PRO A 65 -2.10 -8.22 -8.52
N TYR A 66 -1.20 -8.98 -7.89
CA TYR A 66 -1.56 -9.96 -6.88
C TYR A 66 -1.51 -9.37 -5.48
N PHE A 67 -2.51 -8.57 -5.16
CA PHE A 67 -2.62 -7.93 -3.85
C PHE A 67 -4.10 -7.83 -3.44
N SER A 68 -4.32 -7.65 -2.15
CA SER A 68 -5.65 -7.40 -1.59
C SER A 68 -5.51 -6.59 -0.31
N VAL A 69 -6.52 -5.79 -0.03
CA VAL A 69 -6.64 -5.09 1.24
C VAL A 69 -7.61 -5.89 2.12
N THR A 70 -7.23 -6.14 3.36
CA THR A 70 -8.07 -6.90 4.29
C THR A 70 -9.38 -6.17 4.58
N GLY A 71 -10.45 -6.95 4.77
CA GLY A 71 -11.73 -6.42 5.20
C GLY A 71 -11.76 -6.08 6.69
N ALA A 72 -12.92 -5.64 7.16
CA ALA A 72 -13.11 -5.26 8.56
C ALA A 72 -12.88 -6.42 9.55
N ASP A 73 -13.10 -7.65 9.10
CA ASP A 73 -12.87 -8.87 9.88
C ASP A 73 -11.45 -9.43 9.73
N GLY A 74 -10.60 -8.76 8.96
CA GLY A 74 -9.22 -9.19 8.70
C GLY A 74 -9.07 -10.21 7.57
N SER A 75 -10.15 -10.59 6.91
CA SER A 75 -10.08 -11.55 5.80
C SER A 75 -9.57 -10.90 4.52
N PHE A 76 -8.96 -11.72 3.66
CA PHE A 76 -8.49 -11.27 2.36
C PHE A 76 -8.60 -12.41 1.34
N LYS A 77 -8.60 -12.04 0.07
CA LYS A 77 -8.60 -13.00 -1.05
C LYS A 77 -7.82 -12.40 -2.22
N ILE A 78 -6.96 -13.20 -2.81
CA ILE A 78 -6.22 -12.84 -4.02
C ILE A 78 -6.51 -13.90 -5.06
N ASP A 79 -7.13 -13.48 -6.17
CA ASP A 79 -7.56 -14.38 -7.25
C ASP A 79 -6.56 -14.40 -8.40
N GLY A 80 -6.66 -15.45 -9.22
CA GLY A 80 -5.98 -15.53 -10.50
C GLY A 80 -4.48 -15.79 -10.41
N ILE A 81 -3.97 -16.24 -9.27
CA ILE A 81 -2.55 -16.54 -9.11
C ILE A 81 -2.22 -17.84 -9.81
N PRO A 82 -1.27 -17.88 -10.78
CA PRO A 82 -0.85 -19.14 -11.41
C PRO A 82 -0.28 -20.12 -10.39
N ALA A 83 -0.35 -21.42 -10.70
CA ALA A 83 0.23 -22.45 -9.85
C ALA A 83 1.73 -22.19 -9.65
N GLY A 84 2.23 -22.39 -8.43
CA GLY A 84 3.62 -22.19 -8.08
C GLY A 84 3.81 -21.89 -6.61
N LYS A 85 5.05 -21.63 -6.23
CA LYS A 85 5.42 -21.22 -4.88
C LYS A 85 5.64 -19.72 -4.83
N TYR A 86 5.08 -19.07 -3.82
CA TYR A 86 5.12 -17.63 -3.68
C TYR A 86 5.43 -17.23 -2.25
N LYS A 87 6.14 -16.12 -2.11
CA LYS A 87 6.26 -15.44 -0.83
C LYS A 87 5.09 -14.46 -0.71
N VAL A 88 4.22 -14.70 0.24
CA VAL A 88 3.09 -13.80 0.54
C VAL A 88 3.48 -12.89 1.69
N VAL A 89 3.28 -11.60 1.52
CA VAL A 89 3.64 -10.58 2.51
C VAL A 89 2.36 -9.92 3.00
N ALA A 90 2.19 -9.91 4.32
CA ALA A 90 1.18 -9.10 5.00
C ALA A 90 1.87 -7.87 5.57
N TRP A 91 1.33 -6.70 5.28
CA TRP A 91 1.94 -5.43 5.68
C TRP A 91 0.93 -4.51 6.35
N HIS A 92 1.38 -3.88 7.41
CA HIS A 92 0.62 -2.84 8.12
C HIS A 92 1.56 -1.67 8.43
N PRO A 93 1.11 -0.41 8.22
CA PRO A 93 2.00 0.75 8.33
C PRO A 93 2.63 0.95 9.71
N TYR A 94 1.97 0.49 10.76
CA TYR A 94 2.44 0.65 12.13
C TYR A 94 2.96 -0.65 12.76
N ALA A 95 2.42 -1.79 12.34
CA ALA A 95 2.77 -3.09 12.91
C ALA A 95 3.88 -3.82 12.16
N GLY A 96 4.20 -3.37 10.95
CA GLY A 96 5.28 -3.95 10.14
C GLY A 96 4.80 -5.02 9.17
N GLU A 97 5.64 -6.02 8.94
CA GLU A 97 5.35 -7.08 7.98
C GLU A 97 5.47 -8.46 8.62
N ALA A 98 4.68 -9.39 8.07
CA ALA A 98 4.86 -10.82 8.24
C ALA A 98 4.86 -11.46 6.86
N SER A 99 5.57 -12.56 6.69
CA SER A 99 5.61 -13.25 5.40
C SER A 99 5.55 -14.75 5.58
N ALA A 100 5.05 -15.44 4.55
CA ALA A 100 5.00 -16.89 4.52
C ALA A 100 5.17 -17.38 3.09
N GLU A 101 5.75 -18.56 2.92
CA GLU A 101 5.79 -19.22 1.63
C GLU A 101 4.51 -20.02 1.44
N VAL A 102 3.83 -19.80 0.33
CA VAL A 102 2.55 -20.44 0.00
C VAL A 102 2.67 -21.14 -1.35
N THR A 103 2.23 -22.39 -1.42
CA THR A 103 2.15 -23.14 -2.67
C THR A 103 0.73 -23.07 -3.20
N VAL A 104 0.58 -22.57 -4.42
CA VAL A 104 -0.70 -22.48 -5.13
C VAL A 104 -0.77 -23.61 -6.15
N GLY A 105 -1.85 -24.38 -6.09
CA GLY A 105 -2.15 -25.46 -7.05
C GLY A 105 -3.48 -25.19 -7.74
N ASP A 106 -4.20 -26.27 -8.08
CA ASP A 106 -5.49 -26.18 -8.78
C ASP A 106 -6.64 -25.73 -7.90
N GLY A 107 -6.45 -25.77 -6.59
CA GLY A 107 -7.47 -25.37 -5.62
C GLY A 107 -7.09 -24.11 -4.86
N GLU A 108 -7.89 -23.83 -3.85
CA GLU A 108 -7.67 -22.70 -2.95
C GLU A 108 -6.54 -23.01 -1.97
N ALA A 109 -5.57 -22.10 -1.84
CA ALA A 109 -4.56 -22.13 -0.78
C ALA A 109 -4.95 -21.12 0.30
N LYS A 110 -4.78 -21.51 1.57
CA LYS A 110 -5.11 -20.65 2.71
C LYS A 110 -3.87 -20.32 3.51
N GLN A 111 -3.75 -19.09 3.94
CA GLN A 111 -2.67 -18.63 4.77
C GLN A 111 -3.15 -17.54 5.74
N ASN A 112 -2.89 -17.73 7.00
CA ASN A 112 -3.17 -16.74 8.02
C ASN A 112 -1.88 -16.05 8.44
N PHE A 113 -2.01 -14.78 8.81
CA PHE A 113 -0.90 -13.97 9.30
C PHE A 113 -1.24 -13.33 10.63
N GLU A 114 -0.23 -13.14 11.45
CA GLU A 114 -0.32 -12.37 12.69
C GLU A 114 0.81 -11.36 12.68
N ILE A 115 0.47 -10.09 12.72
CA ILE A 115 1.42 -8.98 12.78
C ILE A 115 1.27 -8.33 14.16
N LYS A 116 2.35 -8.35 14.93
CA LYS A 116 2.37 -7.84 16.30
C LYS A 116 3.16 -6.53 16.41
#